data_e32d4190c2c613e5eda44bf53df1ea32
#
_entry.id   e32d4190c2c613e5eda44bf53df1ea32
#
_cell.length_a   1.000
_cell.length_b   1.000
_cell.length_c   1.000
_cell.angle_alpha   90.00
_cell.angle_beta   90.00
_cell.angle_gamma   90.00
#
_symmetry.space_group_name_H-M   'P 1'
#
loop_
_entity.id
_entity.type
_entity.pdbx_description
1 polymer ?
#
loop_
_entity_poly.entity_id
_entity_poly.type
_entity_poly.pdbx_seq_one_letter_code
_entity_poly.pdbx_strand_id
1 'polypeptide(L)'
;MKSTSTPSTLCSLVVGAGMLLGSRAASAQVADGLAPQPDATEVKTEVAAEGFQAVDVDAAKETTDTTELKLSAGGLFASGNSRLVAMTGSGRFRARRDDNQLTAAAAANYSSTAVTPASDEMTTTVRNFQGMARYDRFLRGGFAVFLSMSARNDRFQGLDLRLNLDPGLAYYFIDVDKHQLWAELGYDLQYDVRRPEAVRRARAEGAELDWTDMRHSGRGFLGYENNLNEAVTFNTGLEYLQGLADTRYWRLNWDLGLTSNIGSRFSVATTFSLRYDHAPLPGIKKTDTATAINLVYSLI
;
A
#
# COMPACT_ATOMS: atom_id res chain seq x y z
N MET A 1 -26.99 59.09 34.22
CA MET A 1 -26.94 57.99 35.24
C MET A 1 -26.54 56.72 34.47
N LYS A 2 -25.35 56.15 34.86
CA LYS A 2 -24.85 54.78 34.76
C LYS A 2 -25.30 53.97 33.52
N SER A 3 -24.50 53.82 32.46
CA SER A 3 -23.40 52.91 32.19
C SER A 3 -23.59 51.49 32.69
N THR A 4 -23.74 50.54 31.78
CA THR A 4 -23.09 49.23 31.88
C THR A 4 -22.95 48.59 30.48
N SER A 5 -21.75 48.51 30.03
CA SER A 5 -21.27 47.74 28.87
C SER A 5 -21.10 46.26 29.29
N THR A 6 -21.51 45.35 28.43
CA THR A 6 -21.12 43.94 28.49
C THR A 6 -20.27 43.56 27.29
N PRO A 7 -19.09 42.93 27.48
CA PRO A 7 -18.26 42.50 26.35
C PRO A 7 -18.66 41.11 25.84
N SER A 8 -18.68 41.00 24.53
CA SER A 8 -18.80 39.74 23.80
C SER A 8 -17.54 38.89 23.97
N THR A 9 -17.71 37.73 24.55
CA THR A 9 -16.66 36.72 24.71
C THR A 9 -16.54 35.90 23.43
N LEU A 10 -15.46 36.13 22.70
CA LEU A 10 -14.97 35.24 21.64
C LEU A 10 -14.45 33.94 22.28
N CYS A 11 -15.10 32.84 21.99
CA CYS A 11 -14.68 31.52 22.38
C CYS A 11 -13.67 30.99 21.36
N SER A 12 -12.37 31.16 21.65
CA SER A 12 -11.29 30.54 20.88
C SER A 12 -11.12 29.10 21.35
N LEU A 13 -11.48 28.16 20.48
CA LEU A 13 -11.23 26.73 20.71
C LEU A 13 -9.78 26.44 20.35
N VAL A 14 -8.90 26.43 21.34
CA VAL A 14 -7.53 25.93 21.23
C VAL A 14 -7.55 24.43 21.50
N VAL A 15 -7.37 23.64 20.45
CA VAL A 15 -7.08 22.20 20.61
C VAL A 15 -5.62 22.07 21.01
N GLY A 16 -5.38 22.00 22.29
CA GLY A 16 -4.06 21.71 22.87
C GLY A 16 -3.81 20.21 22.87
N ALA A 17 -2.90 19.75 22.03
CA ALA A 17 -2.30 18.43 22.17
C ALA A 17 -1.36 18.46 23.39
N GLY A 18 -1.87 18.05 24.55
CA GLY A 18 -1.11 17.90 25.77
C GLY A 18 -0.24 16.64 25.72
N MET A 19 1.04 16.77 25.36
CA MET A 19 2.05 15.78 25.74
C MET A 19 2.34 15.89 27.22
N LEU A 20 1.79 15.00 28.02
CA LEU A 20 2.20 14.78 29.41
C LEU A 20 3.50 13.96 29.39
N LEU A 21 4.63 14.64 29.45
CA LEU A 21 5.92 14.07 29.82
C LEU A 21 5.92 13.77 31.32
N GLY A 22 5.45 12.59 31.68
CA GLY A 22 5.64 12.01 33.00
C GLY A 22 7.00 11.32 33.05
N SER A 23 8.03 12.01 33.52
CA SER A 23 9.32 11.41 33.88
C SER A 23 9.13 10.50 35.10
N ARG A 24 8.91 9.22 34.89
CA ARG A 24 9.20 8.17 35.87
C ARG A 24 10.46 7.46 35.38
N ALA A 25 11.53 7.64 36.14
CA ALA A 25 12.69 6.77 36.06
C ALA A 25 12.25 5.36 36.44
N ALA A 26 11.94 4.54 35.45
CA ALA A 26 11.82 3.11 35.61
C ALA A 26 13.19 2.52 35.35
N SER A 27 13.85 2.06 36.42
CA SER A 27 15.00 1.17 36.32
C SER A 27 14.58 -0.04 35.49
N ALA A 28 15.12 -0.14 34.28
CA ALA A 28 14.96 -1.29 33.43
C ALA A 28 15.69 -2.48 34.10
N GLN A 29 14.97 -3.34 34.77
CA GLN A 29 15.43 -4.71 35.00
C GLN A 29 15.42 -5.40 33.62
N VAL A 30 16.60 -5.66 33.11
CA VAL A 30 16.81 -6.56 31.97
C VAL A 30 16.34 -7.93 32.42
N ALA A 31 15.19 -8.35 31.95
CA ALA A 31 14.75 -9.73 32.11
C ALA A 31 15.61 -10.57 31.14
N ASP A 32 16.57 -11.30 31.70
CA ASP A 32 17.25 -12.40 31.03
C ASP A 32 16.18 -13.39 30.55
N GLY A 33 16.08 -13.58 29.25
CA GLY A 33 15.25 -14.65 28.68
C GLY A 33 14.27 -14.28 27.58
N LEU A 34 14.31 -13.07 27.02
CA LEU A 34 13.60 -12.79 25.78
C LEU A 34 14.50 -13.20 24.60
N ALA A 35 14.24 -14.42 24.09
CA ALA A 35 14.58 -14.72 22.70
C ALA A 35 14.03 -13.57 21.83
N PRO A 36 14.77 -13.13 20.79
CA PRO A 36 14.29 -12.06 19.93
C PRO A 36 12.93 -12.46 19.40
N GLN A 37 11.89 -11.75 19.86
CA GLN A 37 10.56 -11.94 19.31
C GLN A 37 10.64 -11.50 17.85
N PRO A 38 10.32 -12.36 16.88
CA PRO A 38 10.29 -11.97 15.47
C PRO A 38 9.20 -10.95 15.18
N ASP A 39 8.43 -10.55 16.18
CA ASP A 39 7.16 -9.84 16.04
C ASP A 39 7.25 -8.31 15.95
N ALA A 40 8.39 -7.70 16.25
CA ALA A 40 8.48 -6.23 16.29
C ALA A 40 9.02 -5.59 15.00
N THR A 41 9.44 -6.36 14.01
CA THR A 41 10.18 -5.86 12.84
C THR A 41 9.67 -6.34 11.50
N GLU A 42 8.56 -7.05 11.43
CA GLU A 42 7.87 -7.27 10.16
C GLU A 42 7.07 -6.02 9.77
N VAL A 43 7.75 -4.91 9.55
CA VAL A 43 7.17 -3.84 8.72
C VAL A 43 7.12 -4.39 7.30
N LYS A 44 6.05 -5.07 6.99
CA LYS A 44 5.74 -5.50 5.61
C LYS A 44 5.37 -4.25 4.83
N THR A 45 6.38 -3.59 4.31
CA THR A 45 6.21 -2.41 3.49
C THR A 45 5.72 -2.81 2.09
N GLU A 46 4.43 -3.02 1.95
CA GLU A 46 3.76 -3.00 0.64
C GLU A 46 3.59 -1.58 0.12
N VAL A 47 4.50 -0.71 0.49
CA VAL A 47 4.32 0.73 0.52
C VAL A 47 4.67 1.43 -0.78
N ALA A 48 5.01 0.76 -1.81
CA ALA A 48 5.13 1.44 -3.08
C ALA A 48 3.79 1.45 -3.84
N ALA A 49 2.72 1.58 -3.13
CA ALA A 49 1.38 1.38 -3.67
C ALA A 49 0.71 2.66 -4.18
N GLU A 50 1.44 3.69 -4.56
CA GLU A 50 0.82 4.63 -5.51
C GLU A 50 0.59 3.87 -6.81
N GLY A 51 -0.60 3.28 -6.94
CA GLY A 51 -1.12 2.79 -8.19
C GLY A 51 -0.99 1.31 -8.50
N PHE A 52 -0.65 0.43 -7.56
CA PHE A 52 -0.75 -1.01 -7.85
C PHE A 52 -2.19 -1.51 -7.93
N GLN A 53 -3.15 -0.81 -7.35
CA GLN A 53 -4.56 -1.21 -7.35
C GLN A 53 -5.50 -0.15 -7.92
N ALA A 54 -5.14 1.13 -7.88
CA ALA A 54 -5.97 2.20 -8.40
C ALA A 54 -5.59 2.57 -9.83
N VAL A 55 -6.57 2.62 -10.71
CA VAL A 55 -6.45 3.30 -11.98
C VAL A 55 -6.37 4.79 -11.70
N ASP A 56 -5.48 5.51 -12.36
CA ASP A 56 -5.49 6.96 -12.38
C ASP A 56 -6.74 7.43 -13.11
N VAL A 57 -7.55 8.16 -12.44
CA VAL A 57 -8.94 8.40 -12.81
C VAL A 57 -9.11 9.57 -13.77
N ASP A 58 -8.13 10.46 -13.89
CA ASP A 58 -8.10 11.45 -14.98
C ASP A 58 -8.27 10.81 -16.37
N ALA A 59 -8.06 9.49 -16.40
CA ALA A 59 -8.14 8.68 -17.58
C ALA A 59 -9.53 8.61 -18.23
N ALA A 60 -10.63 8.69 -17.51
CA ALA A 60 -11.96 8.52 -18.12
C ALA A 60 -12.40 9.75 -18.90
N LYS A 61 -11.92 10.95 -18.53
CA LYS A 61 -12.26 12.23 -19.16
C LYS A 61 -11.24 12.76 -20.15
N GLU A 62 -9.99 12.29 -20.06
CA GLU A 62 -8.97 12.76 -20.99
C GLU A 62 -9.28 12.34 -22.41
N THR A 63 -9.74 13.30 -23.20
CA THR A 63 -9.85 13.16 -24.68
C THR A 63 -8.52 13.42 -25.37
N THR A 64 -7.49 13.79 -24.63
CA THR A 64 -6.16 14.16 -25.15
C THR A 64 -5.17 13.04 -24.83
N ASP A 65 -4.32 12.75 -25.80
CA ASP A 65 -3.22 11.79 -25.62
C ASP A 65 -2.25 12.28 -24.54
N THR A 66 -2.07 11.49 -23.49
CA THR A 66 -1.17 11.80 -22.39
C THR A 66 -0.13 10.72 -22.18
N THR A 67 1.01 11.13 -21.66
CA THR A 67 2.07 10.22 -21.21
C THR A 67 2.61 10.77 -19.90
N GLU A 68 2.68 9.93 -18.87
CA GLU A 68 3.20 10.30 -17.57
C GLU A 68 4.24 9.28 -17.09
N LEU A 69 5.26 9.79 -16.43
CA LEU A 69 6.27 8.98 -15.74
C LEU A 69 6.55 9.61 -14.38
N LYS A 70 6.19 8.89 -13.32
CA LYS A 70 6.41 9.29 -11.94
C LYS A 70 7.42 8.33 -11.29
N LEU A 71 8.36 8.86 -10.53
CA LEU A 71 9.29 8.10 -9.71
C LEU A 71 9.09 8.51 -8.25
N SER A 72 9.13 7.56 -7.33
CA SER A 72 9.09 7.85 -5.92
C SER A 72 10.19 7.13 -5.16
N ALA A 73 10.67 7.77 -4.10
CA ALA A 73 11.64 7.20 -3.18
C ALA A 73 11.33 7.63 -1.75
N GLY A 74 11.51 6.72 -0.82
CA GLY A 74 11.37 6.97 0.60
C GLY A 74 12.44 6.19 1.38
N GLY A 75 12.72 6.64 2.60
CA GLY A 75 13.68 5.94 3.44
C GLY A 75 13.60 6.37 4.89
N LEU A 76 14.03 5.47 5.77
CA LEU A 76 14.19 5.70 7.20
C LEU A 76 15.55 5.18 7.64
N PHE A 77 16.30 6.01 8.34
CA PHE A 77 17.59 5.67 8.92
C PHE A 77 17.55 5.98 10.41
N ALA A 78 17.85 4.98 11.22
CA ALA A 78 18.04 5.15 12.65
C ALA A 78 19.42 4.62 13.05
N SER A 79 20.08 5.32 13.96
CA SER A 79 21.40 4.96 14.50
C SER A 79 21.44 5.20 16.02
N GLY A 80 22.39 4.58 16.70
CA GLY A 80 22.50 4.62 18.16
C GLY A 80 21.98 3.34 18.80
N ASN A 81 21.13 3.45 19.82
CA ASN A 81 20.58 2.29 20.55
C ASN A 81 19.67 1.40 19.67
N SER A 82 19.17 1.94 18.57
CA SER A 82 18.49 1.20 17.51
C SER A 82 19.17 1.50 16.19
N ARG A 83 19.45 0.47 15.41
CA ARG A 83 20.01 0.63 14.06
C ARG A 83 19.05 0.03 13.08
N LEU A 84 18.48 0.87 12.22
CA LEU A 84 17.51 0.51 11.20
C LEU A 84 17.83 1.25 9.91
N VAL A 85 17.76 0.52 8.82
CA VAL A 85 17.73 1.07 7.47
C VAL A 85 16.50 0.53 6.79
N ALA A 86 15.63 1.41 6.31
CA ALA A 86 14.51 1.04 5.46
C ALA A 86 14.51 1.94 4.23
N MET A 87 14.28 1.36 3.07
CA MET A 87 14.26 2.04 1.79
C MET A 87 13.12 1.51 0.93
N THR A 88 12.45 2.41 0.26
CA THR A 88 11.43 2.09 -0.75
C THR A 88 11.67 2.90 -2.00
N GLY A 89 11.40 2.31 -3.14
CA GLY A 89 11.46 2.99 -4.42
C GLY A 89 10.41 2.44 -5.36
N SER A 90 9.77 3.31 -6.14
CA SER A 90 8.82 2.89 -7.15
C SER A 90 8.88 3.77 -8.40
N GLY A 91 8.37 3.22 -9.49
CA GLY A 91 8.15 3.93 -10.73
C GLY A 91 6.80 3.56 -11.31
N ARG A 92 6.13 4.55 -11.90
CA ARG A 92 4.86 4.38 -12.59
C ARG A 92 4.91 5.07 -13.93
N PHE A 93 4.50 4.37 -14.95
CA PHE A 93 4.31 4.84 -16.31
C PHE A 93 2.83 4.71 -16.68
N ARG A 94 2.25 5.76 -17.27
CA ARG A 94 0.92 5.75 -17.86
C ARG A 94 0.99 6.35 -19.25
N ALA A 95 0.37 5.70 -20.20
CA ALA A 95 0.18 6.23 -21.55
C ALA A 95 -1.28 6.06 -21.97
N ARG A 96 -1.95 7.17 -22.26
CA ARG A 96 -3.29 7.23 -22.81
C ARG A 96 -3.22 7.60 -24.29
N ARG A 97 -3.98 6.89 -25.12
CA ARG A 97 -4.18 7.18 -26.53
C ARG A 97 -5.63 6.90 -26.87
N ASP A 98 -6.39 7.93 -27.18
CA ASP A 98 -7.84 7.85 -27.38
C ASP A 98 -8.55 7.13 -26.19
N ASP A 99 -9.28 6.06 -26.51
CA ASP A 99 -9.98 5.22 -25.55
C ASP A 99 -9.09 4.12 -24.92
N ASN A 100 -7.79 4.10 -25.18
CA ASN A 100 -6.89 3.05 -24.70
C ASN A 100 -5.90 3.62 -23.70
N GLN A 101 -5.68 2.90 -22.59
CA GLN A 101 -4.67 3.26 -21.63
C GLN A 101 -3.80 2.06 -21.27
N LEU A 102 -2.52 2.29 -21.20
CA LEU A 102 -1.54 1.36 -20.65
C LEU A 102 -0.94 1.98 -19.39
N THR A 103 -1.00 1.24 -18.29
CA THR A 103 -0.33 1.59 -17.04
C THR A 103 0.66 0.49 -16.70
N ALA A 104 1.88 0.86 -16.33
CA ALA A 104 2.87 -0.05 -15.79
C ALA A 104 3.47 0.55 -14.52
N ALA A 105 3.70 -0.27 -13.51
CA ALA A 105 4.34 0.17 -12.28
C ALA A 105 5.27 -0.92 -11.75
N ALA A 106 6.31 -0.49 -11.04
CA ALA A 106 7.23 -1.37 -10.34
C ALA A 106 7.63 -0.75 -9.01
N ALA A 107 7.83 -1.60 -8.00
CA ALA A 107 8.25 -1.16 -6.67
C ALA A 107 9.19 -2.17 -6.02
N ALA A 108 10.11 -1.63 -5.22
CA ALA A 108 11.05 -2.41 -4.42
C ALA A 108 11.11 -1.87 -3.01
N ASN A 109 11.11 -2.77 -2.02
CA ASN A 109 11.24 -2.43 -0.61
C ASN A 109 12.35 -3.26 0.02
N TYR A 110 13.15 -2.59 0.83
CA TYR A 110 14.22 -3.20 1.59
C TYR A 110 14.24 -2.63 3.00
N SER A 111 14.41 -3.49 4.00
CA SER A 111 14.66 -3.06 5.38
C SER A 111 15.65 -4.01 6.04
N SER A 112 16.48 -3.45 6.91
CA SER A 112 17.44 -4.20 7.72
C SER A 112 17.55 -3.55 9.09
N THR A 113 17.64 -4.37 10.13
CA THR A 113 17.78 -3.93 11.53
C THR A 113 18.94 -4.63 12.20
N ALA A 114 19.51 -4.00 13.21
CA ALA A 114 20.57 -4.62 14.01
C ALA A 114 20.01 -5.80 14.79
N VAL A 115 20.77 -6.90 14.87
CA VAL A 115 20.40 -8.12 15.62
C VAL A 115 20.26 -7.83 17.11
N THR A 116 21.16 -7.00 17.64
CA THR A 116 21.09 -6.46 19.02
C THR A 116 21.55 -5.00 19.02
N PRO A 117 21.22 -4.20 20.04
CA PRO A 117 21.66 -2.80 20.11
C PRO A 117 23.19 -2.60 20.04
N ALA A 118 23.95 -3.58 20.51
CA ALA A 118 25.42 -3.54 20.53
C ALA A 118 26.06 -4.24 19.31
N SER A 119 25.26 -4.83 18.41
CA SER A 119 25.78 -5.58 17.27
C SER A 119 25.96 -4.67 16.05
N ASP A 120 27.06 -4.84 15.35
CA ASP A 120 27.27 -4.29 14.01
C ASP A 120 26.60 -5.15 12.92
N GLU A 121 26.16 -6.34 13.28
CA GLU A 121 25.48 -7.26 12.35
C GLU A 121 24.04 -6.79 12.07
N MET A 122 23.73 -6.64 10.80
CA MET A 122 22.40 -6.23 10.30
C MET A 122 21.68 -7.43 9.72
N THR A 123 20.45 -7.65 10.16
CA THR A 123 19.57 -8.68 9.60
C THR A 123 18.52 -8.04 8.71
N THR A 124 18.39 -8.56 7.49
CA THR A 124 17.33 -8.12 6.56
C THR A 124 15.97 -8.56 7.08
N THR A 125 15.05 -7.62 7.24
CA THR A 125 13.69 -7.84 7.75
C THR A 125 12.63 -7.69 6.67
N VAL A 126 12.90 -6.90 5.62
CA VAL A 126 12.03 -6.75 4.45
C VAL A 126 12.86 -6.84 3.19
N ARG A 127 12.38 -7.62 2.24
CA ARG A 127 12.92 -7.69 0.89
C ARG A 127 11.83 -8.18 -0.05
N ASN A 128 11.20 -7.25 -0.73
CA ASN A 128 10.22 -7.59 -1.74
C ASN A 128 10.40 -6.74 -3.00
N PHE A 129 9.93 -7.26 -4.09
CA PHE A 129 9.84 -6.60 -5.38
C PHE A 129 8.49 -6.96 -6.00
N GLN A 130 7.86 -5.98 -6.63
CA GLN A 130 6.60 -6.19 -7.32
C GLN A 130 6.54 -5.33 -8.59
N GLY A 131 5.79 -5.81 -9.56
CA GLY A 131 5.52 -5.12 -10.80
C GLY A 131 4.12 -5.41 -11.29
N MET A 132 3.54 -4.48 -12.04
CA MET A 132 2.25 -4.67 -12.68
C MET A 132 2.23 -4.01 -14.06
N ALA A 133 1.38 -4.54 -14.93
CA ALA A 133 0.97 -3.90 -16.16
C ALA A 133 -0.55 -4.05 -16.29
N ARG A 134 -1.21 -2.97 -16.69
CA ARG A 134 -2.67 -2.93 -16.88
C ARG A 134 -2.99 -2.23 -18.20
N TYR A 135 -3.89 -2.83 -18.96
CA TYR A 135 -4.48 -2.23 -20.13
C TYR A 135 -5.96 -1.99 -19.89
N ASP A 136 -6.43 -0.77 -20.18
CA ASP A 136 -7.81 -0.35 -20.09
C ASP A 136 -8.31 0.08 -21.46
N ARG A 137 -9.51 -0.36 -21.81
CA ARG A 137 -10.28 0.13 -22.96
C ARG A 137 -11.52 0.82 -22.45
N PHE A 138 -11.58 2.14 -22.58
CA PHE A 138 -12.74 2.93 -22.19
C PHE A 138 -13.84 2.81 -23.24
N LEU A 139 -15.05 2.66 -22.74
CA LEU A 139 -16.27 2.53 -23.53
C LEU A 139 -17.16 3.72 -23.28
N ARG A 140 -18.24 3.83 -24.05
CA ARG A 140 -19.22 4.88 -23.81
C ARG A 140 -19.99 4.69 -22.50
N GLY A 141 -20.45 5.77 -21.87
CA GLY A 141 -21.32 5.70 -20.70
C GLY A 141 -20.61 5.37 -19.39
N GLY A 142 -19.32 5.68 -19.27
CA GLY A 142 -18.56 5.48 -18.02
C GLY A 142 -18.08 4.05 -17.80
N PHE A 143 -18.22 3.16 -18.78
CA PHE A 143 -17.71 1.77 -18.70
C PHE A 143 -16.28 1.68 -19.24
N ALA A 144 -15.49 0.78 -18.66
CA ALA A 144 -14.23 0.32 -19.23
C ALA A 144 -14.09 -1.20 -19.05
N VAL A 145 -13.36 -1.82 -19.97
CA VAL A 145 -12.87 -3.19 -19.80
C VAL A 145 -11.39 -3.13 -19.53
N PHE A 146 -10.89 -3.98 -18.65
CA PHE A 146 -9.47 -4.01 -18.34
C PHE A 146 -8.91 -5.43 -18.27
N LEU A 147 -7.59 -5.50 -18.45
CA LEU A 147 -6.77 -6.66 -18.14
C LEU A 147 -5.56 -6.19 -17.36
N SER A 148 -5.42 -6.68 -16.14
CA SER A 148 -4.26 -6.41 -15.28
C SER A 148 -3.45 -7.69 -15.08
N MET A 149 -2.14 -7.53 -15.07
CA MET A 149 -1.18 -8.59 -14.71
C MET A 149 -0.25 -8.04 -13.65
N SER A 150 0.02 -8.84 -12.62
CA SER A 150 1.02 -8.46 -11.62
C SER A 150 1.95 -9.63 -11.29
N ALA A 151 3.16 -9.28 -10.87
CA ALA A 151 4.17 -10.22 -10.40
C ALA A 151 4.76 -9.69 -9.10
N ARG A 152 4.94 -10.58 -8.11
CA ARG A 152 5.52 -10.23 -6.81
C ARG A 152 6.47 -11.32 -6.35
N ASN A 153 7.61 -10.89 -5.82
CA ASN A 153 8.53 -11.71 -5.02
C ASN A 153 8.55 -11.16 -3.60
N ASP A 154 8.35 -12.01 -2.60
CA ASP A 154 8.39 -11.59 -1.20
C ASP A 154 9.00 -12.69 -0.33
N ARG A 155 10.26 -12.47 0.07
CA ARG A 155 11.00 -13.44 0.86
C ARG A 155 10.32 -13.73 2.19
N PHE A 156 9.75 -12.74 2.85
CA PHE A 156 9.21 -12.84 4.21
C PHE A 156 7.79 -13.39 4.25
N GLN A 157 7.05 -13.27 3.15
CA GLN A 157 5.80 -13.99 2.95
C GLN A 157 5.99 -15.43 2.45
N GLY A 158 7.24 -15.88 2.31
CA GLY A 158 7.53 -17.23 1.83
C GLY A 158 7.23 -17.42 0.33
N LEU A 159 7.19 -16.34 -0.44
CA LEU A 159 6.90 -16.36 -1.87
C LEU A 159 8.17 -16.15 -2.70
N ASP A 160 8.48 -17.08 -3.58
CA ASP A 160 9.45 -16.85 -4.65
C ASP A 160 8.82 -16.09 -5.80
N LEU A 161 7.59 -16.39 -6.13
CA LEU A 161 6.84 -15.69 -7.15
C LEU A 161 5.34 -15.81 -6.87
N ARG A 162 4.62 -14.70 -6.99
CA ARG A 162 3.16 -14.64 -7.16
C ARG A 162 2.88 -13.96 -8.49
N LEU A 163 2.08 -14.58 -9.33
CA LEU A 163 1.52 -13.99 -10.53
C LEU A 163 0.02 -13.86 -10.36
N ASN A 164 -0.52 -12.69 -10.73
CA ASN A 164 -1.95 -12.50 -10.84
C ASN A 164 -2.30 -12.07 -12.27
N LEU A 165 -3.47 -12.52 -12.73
CA LEU A 165 -4.09 -12.12 -13.99
C LEU A 165 -5.55 -11.78 -13.72
N ASP A 166 -5.90 -10.50 -13.92
CA ASP A 166 -7.17 -9.92 -13.52
C ASP A 166 -7.88 -9.29 -14.71
N PRO A 167 -8.67 -10.02 -15.49
CA PRO A 167 -9.64 -9.44 -16.41
C PRO A 167 -10.86 -8.90 -15.65
N GLY A 168 -11.40 -7.77 -16.09
CA GLY A 168 -12.57 -7.19 -15.44
C GLY A 168 -13.23 -6.05 -16.19
N LEU A 169 -14.25 -5.51 -15.54
CA LEU A 169 -15.05 -4.37 -15.98
C LEU A 169 -14.94 -3.28 -14.91
N ALA A 170 -14.86 -2.03 -15.33
CA ALA A 170 -14.93 -0.87 -14.47
C ALA A 170 -16.11 0.00 -14.85
N TYR A 171 -16.71 0.64 -13.85
CA TYR A 171 -17.76 1.64 -14.04
C TYR A 171 -17.48 2.87 -13.18
N TYR A 172 -17.49 4.03 -13.83
CA TYR A 172 -17.23 5.33 -13.22
C TYR A 172 -18.58 5.99 -12.87
N PHE A 173 -18.93 6.01 -11.57
CA PHE A 173 -20.19 6.59 -11.06
C PHE A 173 -20.14 8.11 -11.02
N ILE A 174 -18.99 8.64 -10.60
CA ILE A 174 -18.70 10.07 -10.52
C ILE A 174 -17.37 10.28 -11.23
N ASP A 175 -17.39 11.21 -12.16
CA ASP A 175 -16.22 11.57 -12.93
C ASP A 175 -16.27 13.07 -13.21
N VAL A 176 -15.92 13.87 -12.20
CA VAL A 176 -15.84 15.33 -12.25
C VAL A 176 -14.45 15.77 -11.76
N ASP A 177 -14.00 16.96 -12.16
CA ASP A 177 -12.62 17.42 -11.93
C ASP A 177 -12.13 17.33 -10.48
N LYS A 178 -13.04 17.39 -9.50
CA LYS A 178 -12.70 17.31 -8.08
C LYS A 178 -12.90 15.94 -7.46
N HIS A 179 -13.81 15.14 -7.98
CA HIS A 179 -14.23 13.89 -7.36
C HIS A 179 -14.37 12.82 -8.40
N GLN A 180 -13.86 11.68 -8.08
CA GLN A 180 -14.02 10.50 -8.91
C GLN A 180 -14.33 9.31 -8.02
N LEU A 181 -15.35 8.54 -8.43
CA LEU A 181 -15.79 7.34 -7.75
C LEU A 181 -16.03 6.27 -8.79
N TRP A 182 -15.36 5.14 -8.67
CA TRP A 182 -15.54 4.02 -9.59
C TRP A 182 -15.54 2.68 -8.84
N ALA A 183 -16.12 1.70 -9.46
CA ALA A 183 -16.05 0.33 -9.01
C ALA A 183 -15.56 -0.59 -10.14
N GLU A 184 -14.93 -1.68 -9.74
CA GLU A 184 -14.49 -2.74 -10.65
C GLU A 184 -15.05 -4.07 -10.18
N LEU A 185 -15.43 -4.89 -11.15
CA LEU A 185 -15.76 -6.29 -10.93
C LEU A 185 -14.91 -7.12 -11.89
N GLY A 186 -14.29 -8.15 -11.39
CA GLY A 186 -13.39 -8.96 -12.18
C GLY A 186 -13.18 -10.35 -11.59
N TYR A 187 -12.30 -11.04 -12.25
CA TYR A 187 -11.80 -12.33 -11.84
C TYR A 187 -10.30 -12.19 -11.56
N ASP A 188 -9.81 -12.87 -10.54
CA ASP A 188 -8.38 -12.95 -10.20
C ASP A 188 -7.93 -14.41 -10.31
N LEU A 189 -6.98 -14.65 -11.21
CA LEU A 189 -6.23 -15.89 -11.29
C LEU A 189 -4.87 -15.66 -10.64
N GLN A 190 -4.66 -16.26 -9.48
CA GLN A 190 -3.40 -16.20 -8.76
C GLN A 190 -2.63 -17.50 -8.91
N TYR A 191 -1.34 -17.41 -9.21
CA TYR A 191 -0.40 -18.52 -9.22
C TYR A 191 0.78 -18.20 -8.31
N ASP A 192 0.94 -19.00 -7.25
CA ASP A 192 2.01 -18.87 -6.25
C ASP A 192 3.08 -19.95 -6.45
N VAL A 193 4.34 -19.54 -6.41
CA VAL A 193 5.50 -20.40 -6.21
C VAL A 193 6.08 -20.09 -4.84
N ARG A 194 6.09 -21.07 -3.95
CA ARG A 194 6.50 -20.91 -2.56
C ARG A 194 7.98 -21.19 -2.37
N ARG A 195 8.58 -20.51 -1.40
CA ARG A 195 9.98 -20.74 -1.04
C ARG A 195 10.18 -22.07 -0.34
N PRO A 196 11.34 -22.75 -0.58
CA PRO A 196 11.65 -24.01 0.09
C PRO A 196 11.56 -23.92 1.62
N GLU A 197 11.97 -22.77 2.18
CA GLU A 197 11.95 -22.55 3.63
C GLU A 197 10.53 -22.53 4.18
N ALA A 198 9.60 -21.87 3.47
CA ALA A 198 8.19 -21.78 3.87
C ALA A 198 7.52 -23.17 3.85
N VAL A 199 7.78 -23.96 2.81
CA VAL A 199 7.25 -25.34 2.69
C VAL A 199 7.83 -26.24 3.78
N ARG A 200 9.13 -26.16 4.06
CA ARG A 200 9.75 -26.95 5.14
C ARG A 200 9.20 -26.56 6.52
N ARG A 201 9.01 -25.25 6.78
CA ARG A 201 8.43 -24.77 8.05
C ARG A 201 7.02 -25.30 8.23
N ALA A 202 6.16 -25.15 7.25
CA ALA A 202 4.78 -25.65 7.31
C ALA A 202 4.73 -27.15 7.60
N ARG A 203 5.57 -27.94 6.94
CA ARG A 203 5.66 -29.39 7.19
C ARG A 203 6.15 -29.73 8.60
N ALA A 204 7.10 -28.97 9.13
CA ALA A 204 7.56 -29.14 10.50
C ALA A 204 6.48 -28.82 11.55
N GLU A 205 5.54 -27.94 11.21
CA GLU A 205 4.36 -27.61 12.01
C GLU A 205 3.16 -28.55 11.75
N GLY A 206 3.36 -29.60 10.95
CA GLY A 206 2.32 -30.59 10.64
C GLY A 206 1.31 -30.17 9.58
N ALA A 207 1.57 -29.09 8.84
CA ALA A 207 0.74 -28.63 7.75
C ALA A 207 1.25 -29.17 6.40
N GLU A 208 0.36 -29.69 5.58
CA GLU A 208 0.67 -30.00 4.18
C GLU A 208 0.63 -28.72 3.36
N LEU A 209 1.76 -28.37 2.77
CA LEU A 209 1.91 -27.21 1.92
C LEU A 209 2.63 -27.60 0.63
N ASP A 210 1.96 -27.36 -0.51
CA ASP A 210 2.54 -27.61 -1.83
C ASP A 210 3.50 -26.49 -2.24
N TRP A 211 4.41 -26.81 -3.16
CA TRP A 211 5.34 -25.85 -3.75
C TRP A 211 4.68 -24.76 -4.58
N THR A 212 3.58 -25.10 -5.19
CA THR A 212 2.80 -24.20 -6.03
C THR A 212 1.35 -24.22 -5.57
N ASP A 213 0.66 -23.12 -5.81
CA ASP A 213 -0.76 -22.98 -5.51
C ASP A 213 -1.42 -22.14 -6.61
N MET A 214 -2.59 -22.58 -7.05
CA MET A 214 -3.39 -21.84 -8.02
C MET A 214 -4.74 -21.52 -7.41
N ARG A 215 -5.10 -20.25 -7.38
CA ARG A 215 -6.36 -19.76 -6.81
C ARG A 215 -7.16 -18.99 -7.82
N HIS A 216 -8.45 -19.21 -7.75
CA HIS A 216 -9.45 -18.55 -8.57
C HIS A 216 -10.33 -17.74 -7.64
N SER A 217 -10.39 -16.43 -7.84
CA SER A 217 -11.18 -15.52 -6.99
C SER A 217 -12.07 -14.60 -7.82
N GLY A 218 -13.23 -14.28 -7.27
CA GLY A 218 -13.98 -13.10 -7.68
C GLY A 218 -13.35 -11.87 -7.06
N ARG A 219 -13.15 -10.80 -7.85
CA ARG A 219 -12.55 -9.54 -7.44
C ARG A 219 -13.56 -8.42 -7.50
N GLY A 220 -13.72 -7.68 -6.41
CA GLY A 220 -14.42 -6.41 -6.35
C GLY A 220 -13.47 -5.31 -5.90
N PHE A 221 -13.57 -4.13 -6.50
CA PHE A 221 -12.78 -2.96 -6.11
C PHE A 221 -13.67 -1.71 -6.10
N LEU A 222 -13.43 -0.83 -5.14
CA LEU A 222 -14.05 0.49 -5.05
C LEU A 222 -12.94 1.52 -4.87
N GLY A 223 -12.86 2.47 -5.78
CA GLY A 223 -11.90 3.56 -5.76
C GLY A 223 -12.56 4.91 -5.62
N TYR A 224 -11.94 5.79 -4.85
CA TYR A 224 -12.34 7.18 -4.72
C TYR A 224 -11.13 8.09 -4.71
N GLU A 225 -11.22 9.18 -5.49
CA GLU A 225 -10.21 10.24 -5.51
C GLU A 225 -10.88 11.60 -5.32
N ASN A 226 -10.17 12.50 -4.66
CA ASN A 226 -10.62 13.86 -4.41
C ASN A 226 -9.44 14.84 -4.46
N ASN A 227 -9.49 15.77 -5.40
CA ASN A 227 -8.62 16.93 -5.44
C ASN A 227 -9.12 17.95 -4.40
N LEU A 228 -8.65 17.85 -3.15
CA LEU A 228 -9.03 18.71 -2.03
C LEU A 228 -8.80 20.20 -2.36
N ASN A 229 -7.69 20.46 -3.03
CA ASN A 229 -7.34 21.75 -3.64
C ASN A 229 -6.30 21.53 -4.76
N GLU A 230 -5.80 22.61 -5.38
CA GLU A 230 -4.82 22.57 -6.47
C GLU A 230 -3.49 21.88 -6.10
N ALA A 231 -3.18 21.79 -4.82
CA ALA A 231 -1.92 21.22 -4.34
C ALA A 231 -2.09 19.86 -3.64
N VAL A 232 -3.30 19.48 -3.23
CA VAL A 232 -3.51 18.31 -2.38
C VAL A 232 -4.58 17.39 -2.97
N THR A 233 -4.17 16.15 -3.22
CA THR A 233 -5.04 15.07 -3.68
C THR A 233 -5.14 13.99 -2.61
N PHE A 234 -6.35 13.56 -2.33
CA PHE A 234 -6.67 12.38 -1.50
C PHE A 234 -7.15 11.26 -2.39
N ASN A 235 -6.67 10.05 -2.18
CA ASN A 235 -7.14 8.85 -2.86
C ASN A 235 -7.36 7.70 -1.87
N THR A 236 -8.27 6.79 -2.19
CA THR A 236 -8.48 5.55 -1.45
C THR A 236 -9.00 4.46 -2.37
N GLY A 237 -8.57 3.24 -2.10
CA GLY A 237 -8.99 2.05 -2.83
C GLY A 237 -9.25 0.89 -1.88
N LEU A 238 -10.39 0.24 -2.04
CA LEU A 238 -10.78 -0.94 -1.28
C LEU A 238 -10.99 -2.10 -2.24
N GLU A 239 -10.20 -3.14 -2.09
CA GLU A 239 -10.29 -4.37 -2.87
C GLU A 239 -10.74 -5.54 -2.00
N TYR A 240 -11.66 -6.32 -2.51
CA TYR A 240 -12.11 -7.58 -1.92
C TYR A 240 -11.93 -8.72 -2.91
N LEU A 241 -11.31 -9.78 -2.45
CA LEU A 241 -11.06 -11.00 -3.21
C LEU A 241 -11.74 -12.18 -2.51
N GLN A 242 -12.62 -12.87 -3.20
CA GLN A 242 -13.34 -14.05 -2.70
C GLN A 242 -12.92 -15.29 -3.46
N GLY A 243 -12.32 -16.27 -2.78
CA GLY A 243 -12.01 -17.56 -3.38
C GLY A 243 -13.26 -18.27 -3.89
N LEU A 244 -13.24 -18.73 -5.13
CA LEU A 244 -14.38 -19.38 -5.79
C LEU A 244 -14.44 -20.88 -5.50
N ALA A 245 -13.29 -21.53 -5.38
CA ALA A 245 -13.19 -22.96 -5.06
C ALA A 245 -13.37 -23.24 -3.56
N ASP A 246 -12.90 -22.35 -2.71
CA ASP A 246 -13.02 -22.43 -1.26
C ASP A 246 -13.30 -21.05 -0.68
N THR A 247 -14.51 -20.86 -0.16
CA THR A 247 -14.98 -19.58 0.38
C THR A 247 -14.29 -19.14 1.66
N ARG A 248 -13.50 -19.99 2.30
CA ARG A 248 -12.65 -19.62 3.44
C ARG A 248 -11.48 -18.73 3.01
N TYR A 249 -11.08 -18.77 1.76
CA TYR A 249 -10.03 -17.90 1.21
C TYR A 249 -10.65 -16.61 0.74
N TRP A 250 -10.54 -15.57 1.57
CA TRP A 250 -10.89 -14.22 1.16
C TRP A 250 -9.87 -13.21 1.70
N ARG A 251 -9.69 -12.12 0.97
CA ARG A 251 -8.75 -11.06 1.31
C ARG A 251 -9.41 -9.69 1.16
N LEU A 252 -8.96 -8.76 1.99
CA LEU A 252 -9.34 -7.36 1.93
C LEU A 252 -8.07 -6.53 1.88
N ASN A 253 -7.94 -5.70 0.85
CA ASN A 253 -6.85 -4.76 0.69
C ASN A 253 -7.42 -3.35 0.72
N TRP A 254 -6.89 -2.50 1.58
CA TRP A 254 -7.32 -1.12 1.67
C TRP A 254 -6.12 -0.19 1.64
N ASP A 255 -6.14 0.78 0.72
CA ASP A 255 -5.11 1.78 0.55
C ASP A 255 -5.70 3.18 0.73
N LEU A 256 -4.93 4.04 1.39
CA LEU A 256 -5.19 5.46 1.54
C LEU A 256 -3.95 6.22 1.07
N GLY A 257 -4.13 7.30 0.35
CA GLY A 257 -3.08 8.19 -0.10
C GLY A 257 -3.45 9.65 0.10
N LEU A 258 -2.46 10.45 0.51
CA LEU A 258 -2.54 11.90 0.52
C LEU A 258 -1.28 12.43 -0.14
N THR A 259 -1.43 13.05 -1.31
CA THR A 259 -0.32 13.63 -2.07
C THR A 259 -0.40 15.14 -2.01
N SER A 260 0.70 15.81 -1.67
CA SER A 260 0.83 17.26 -1.62
C SER A 260 1.93 17.74 -2.56
N ASN A 261 1.57 18.55 -3.53
CA ASN A 261 2.51 19.18 -4.46
C ASN A 261 3.30 20.27 -3.72
N ILE A 262 4.63 20.17 -3.73
CA ILE A 262 5.55 21.15 -3.14
C ILE A 262 6.30 21.97 -4.19
N GLY A 263 6.05 21.69 -5.45
CA GLY A 263 6.62 22.39 -6.61
C GLY A 263 6.06 21.84 -7.90
N SER A 264 6.54 22.32 -9.03
CA SER A 264 6.03 21.91 -10.35
C SER A 264 6.28 20.45 -10.70
N ARG A 265 7.26 19.81 -10.06
CA ARG A 265 7.65 18.42 -10.35
C ARG A 265 7.82 17.55 -9.09
N PHE A 266 7.73 18.15 -7.91
CA PHE A 266 7.94 17.45 -6.65
C PHE A 266 6.65 17.44 -5.84
N SER A 267 6.36 16.29 -5.27
CA SER A 267 5.26 16.08 -4.34
C SER A 267 5.71 15.22 -3.16
N VAL A 268 5.05 15.37 -2.03
CA VAL A 268 5.16 14.46 -0.89
C VAL A 268 3.90 13.63 -0.83
N ALA A 269 4.06 12.31 -0.87
CA ALA A 269 2.97 11.36 -0.73
C ALA A 269 3.07 10.65 0.62
N THR A 270 1.97 10.69 1.38
CA THR A 270 1.77 9.88 2.57
C THR A 270 0.78 8.79 2.24
N THR A 271 1.16 7.54 2.46
CA THR A 271 0.34 6.37 2.16
C THR A 271 0.12 5.53 3.40
N PHE A 272 -1.06 4.92 3.49
CA PHE A 272 -1.41 3.91 4.45
C PHE A 272 -2.00 2.72 3.70
N SER A 273 -1.55 1.51 4.05
CA SER A 273 -2.03 0.26 3.48
C SER A 273 -2.45 -0.69 4.58
N LEU A 274 -3.59 -1.37 4.39
CA LEU A 274 -4.04 -2.48 5.21
C LEU A 274 -4.26 -3.68 4.32
N ARG A 275 -3.68 -4.81 4.70
CA ARG A 275 -3.83 -6.09 4.03
C ARG A 275 -4.38 -7.10 5.03
N TYR A 276 -5.52 -7.68 4.71
CA TYR A 276 -6.12 -8.73 5.51
C TYR A 276 -6.26 -10.00 4.69
N ASP A 277 -5.72 -11.09 5.20
CA ASP A 277 -5.90 -12.45 4.66
C ASP A 277 -6.60 -13.30 5.71
N HIS A 278 -7.79 -13.84 5.37
CA HIS A 278 -8.55 -14.64 6.32
C HIS A 278 -7.90 -16.00 6.61
N ALA A 279 -7.22 -16.56 5.63
CA ALA A 279 -6.58 -17.87 5.71
C ALA A 279 -5.09 -17.79 5.25
N PRO A 280 -4.25 -17.07 6.01
CA PRO A 280 -2.83 -16.94 5.67
C PRO A 280 -2.10 -18.29 5.85
N LEU A 281 -0.87 -18.35 5.36
CA LEU A 281 0.01 -19.50 5.62
C LEU A 281 0.27 -19.67 7.12
N PRO A 282 0.52 -20.91 7.59
CA PRO A 282 0.89 -21.16 8.99
C PRO A 282 2.04 -20.24 9.46
N GLY A 283 1.89 -19.68 10.65
CA GLY A 283 2.86 -18.74 11.24
C GLY A 283 2.81 -17.32 10.68
N ILE A 284 1.91 -16.99 9.75
CA ILE A 284 1.72 -15.64 9.20
C ILE A 284 0.50 -14.97 9.83
N LYS A 285 0.62 -13.69 10.18
CA LYS A 285 -0.50 -12.88 10.73
C LYS A 285 -1.55 -12.63 9.64
N LYS A 286 -2.80 -12.49 10.09
CA LYS A 286 -3.93 -12.21 9.19
C LYS A 286 -3.95 -10.77 8.70
N THR A 287 -3.43 -9.85 9.47
CA THR A 287 -3.50 -8.41 9.19
C THR A 287 -2.10 -7.83 9.15
N ASP A 288 -1.81 -7.13 8.08
CA ASP A 288 -0.60 -6.33 7.90
C ASP A 288 -1.00 -4.88 7.66
N THR A 289 -0.28 -3.94 8.25
CA THR A 289 -0.44 -2.50 7.99
C THR A 289 0.92 -1.87 7.69
N ALA A 290 0.92 -0.89 6.81
CA ALA A 290 2.11 -0.11 6.51
C ALA A 290 1.75 1.36 6.33
N THR A 291 2.63 2.25 6.79
CA THR A 291 2.53 3.69 6.53
C THR A 291 3.87 4.17 6.00
N ALA A 292 3.84 4.99 4.95
CA ALA A 292 5.05 5.59 4.42
C ALA A 292 4.87 7.04 4.03
N ILE A 293 6.02 7.72 3.97
CA ILE A 293 6.14 9.06 3.41
C ILE A 293 7.20 8.99 2.31
N ASN A 294 6.82 9.36 1.11
CA ASN A 294 7.64 9.29 -0.08
C ASN A 294 7.79 10.67 -0.72
N LEU A 295 8.96 10.95 -1.26
CA LEU A 295 9.16 12.04 -2.19
C LEU A 295 8.88 11.51 -3.60
N VAL A 296 8.00 12.18 -4.31
CA VAL A 296 7.59 11.85 -5.68
C VAL A 296 8.15 12.87 -6.64
N TYR A 297 8.69 12.42 -7.74
CA TYR A 297 9.19 13.25 -8.84
C TYR A 297 8.46 12.90 -10.13
N SER A 298 7.78 13.89 -10.71
CA SER A 298 7.11 13.78 -12.02
C SER A 298 8.07 14.20 -13.12
N LEU A 299 8.38 13.27 -14.02
CA LEU A 299 9.33 13.49 -15.12
C LEU A 299 8.63 14.15 -16.32
N ILE A 300 7.47 13.66 -16.66
CA ILE A 300 6.63 14.07 -17.80
C ILE A 300 5.19 14.06 -17.36
#